data_c7517e09370b91ec063e76f80e629fa0
#
_entry.id   c7517e09370b91ec063e76f80e629fa0
#
_cell.length_a   1.000
_cell.length_b   1.000
_cell.length_c   1.000
_cell.angle_alpha   90.00
_cell.angle_beta   90.00
_cell.angle_gamma   90.00
#
_symmetry.space_group_name_H-M   'P 1'
#
loop_
_entity.id
_entity.type
_entity.pdbx_description
1 polymer ?
#
loop_
_entity_poly.entity_id
_entity_poly.type
_entity_poly.pdbx_seq_one_letter_code
_entity_poly.pdbx_strand_id
1 'polypeptide(L)'
;MKIRETEVGTGRPLVCVPVLEKTKEEVINEIEYLAESAADMIEWRLDAFEHFTDYNEVREILQQAAPLLKKKLLLYTFRTAKQGGMASVDRETLTDLHDLATESECVDLIDLEFFEEEHTARQIRKIQKKGKKIVASHHDLEGTPQMEVMRMLLDRMCEGGADIVKLVVTPKTPEDVLRLLAVT
;
A
#
# COMPACT_ATOMS: atom_id res chain seq x y z
N MET A 1 -8.98 -7.49 -12.09
CA MET A 1 -8.28 -6.52 -12.98
C MET A 1 -6.89 -7.03 -13.33
N LYS A 2 -6.29 -6.51 -14.42
CA LYS A 2 -4.94 -6.90 -14.83
C LYS A 2 -3.94 -5.78 -14.54
N ILE A 3 -2.81 -6.12 -13.90
CA ILE A 3 -1.68 -5.22 -13.64
C ILE A 3 -0.44 -5.90 -14.22
N ARG A 4 0.22 -5.31 -15.21
CA ARG A 4 1.23 -5.98 -16.05
C ARG A 4 0.68 -7.32 -16.58
N GLU A 5 1.29 -8.46 -16.20
CA GLU A 5 0.82 -9.81 -16.58
C GLU A 5 0.02 -10.51 -15.48
N THR A 6 -0.14 -9.87 -14.31
CA THR A 6 -0.77 -10.46 -13.12
C THR A 6 -2.26 -10.13 -13.06
N GLU A 7 -3.09 -11.17 -12.93
CA GLU A 7 -4.53 -11.01 -12.67
C GLU A 7 -4.77 -10.80 -11.17
N VAL A 8 -5.47 -9.72 -10.80
CA VAL A 8 -5.81 -9.34 -9.42
C VAL A 8 -7.31 -9.43 -9.23
N GLY A 9 -7.75 -10.08 -8.15
CA GLY A 9 -9.17 -10.23 -7.79
C GLY A 9 -9.86 -11.42 -8.44
N THR A 10 -9.13 -12.33 -9.11
CA THR A 10 -9.64 -13.58 -9.68
C THR A 10 -8.66 -14.72 -9.42
N GLY A 11 -9.16 -15.95 -9.35
CA GLY A 11 -8.34 -17.13 -9.09
C GLY A 11 -7.91 -17.24 -7.62
N ARG A 12 -6.65 -17.64 -7.38
CA ARG A 12 -6.11 -17.70 -6.03
C ARG A 12 -5.78 -16.30 -5.48
N PRO A 13 -5.87 -16.09 -4.16
CA PRO A 13 -5.35 -14.87 -3.55
C PRO A 13 -3.86 -14.67 -3.86
N LEU A 14 -3.47 -13.43 -4.15
CA LEU A 14 -2.06 -13.08 -4.33
C LEU A 14 -1.37 -12.96 -2.97
N VAL A 15 -0.11 -13.37 -2.94
CA VAL A 15 0.75 -13.23 -1.75
C VAL A 15 1.52 -11.92 -1.87
N CYS A 16 1.23 -10.97 -0.97
CA CYS A 16 1.94 -9.71 -0.84
C CYS A 16 2.83 -9.76 0.41
N VAL A 17 4.14 -9.50 0.25
CA VAL A 17 5.11 -9.55 1.34
C VAL A 17 5.70 -8.16 1.57
N PRO A 18 5.61 -7.62 2.81
CA PRO A 18 6.15 -6.30 3.12
C PRO A 18 7.66 -6.34 3.37
N VAL A 19 8.36 -5.33 2.87
CA VAL A 19 9.76 -4.98 3.15
C VAL A 19 9.74 -3.86 4.18
N LEU A 20 10.32 -4.11 5.36
CA LEU A 20 10.31 -3.24 6.55
C LEU A 20 11.74 -2.83 6.94
N GLU A 21 12.67 -2.95 6.02
CA GLU A 21 14.08 -2.70 6.23
C GLU A 21 14.38 -1.20 6.38
N LYS A 22 15.42 -0.89 7.13
CA LYS A 22 15.72 0.48 7.58
C LYS A 22 16.70 1.20 6.68
N THR A 23 17.64 0.47 6.10
CA THR A 23 18.70 1.03 5.27
C THR A 23 18.50 0.68 3.80
N LYS A 24 19.08 1.48 2.92
CA LYS A 24 19.02 1.26 1.46
C LYS A 24 19.53 -0.12 1.07
N GLU A 25 20.66 -0.55 1.63
CA GLU A 25 21.27 -1.83 1.33
C GLU A 25 20.35 -3.00 1.72
N GLU A 26 19.78 -2.94 2.93
CA GLU A 26 18.85 -3.94 3.42
C GLU A 26 17.57 -4.00 2.57
N VAL A 27 16.98 -2.84 2.21
CA VAL A 27 15.80 -2.76 1.34
C VAL A 27 16.06 -3.43 -0.01
N ILE A 28 17.19 -3.15 -0.64
CA ILE A 28 17.54 -3.73 -1.95
C ILE A 28 17.77 -5.24 -1.83
N ASN A 29 18.50 -5.69 -0.80
CA ASN A 29 18.75 -7.11 -0.56
C ASN A 29 17.45 -7.89 -0.32
N GLU A 30 16.53 -7.33 0.45
CA GLU A 30 15.23 -7.97 0.72
C GLU A 30 14.34 -8.01 -0.52
N ILE A 31 14.32 -6.94 -1.33
CA ILE A 31 13.61 -6.94 -2.62
C ILE A 31 14.18 -8.02 -3.55
N GLU A 32 15.50 -8.13 -3.65
CA GLU A 32 16.15 -9.17 -4.47
C GLU A 32 15.78 -10.57 -3.99
N TYR A 33 15.85 -10.82 -2.70
CA TYR A 33 15.43 -12.09 -2.10
C TYR A 33 13.98 -12.43 -2.39
N LEU A 34 13.07 -11.47 -2.19
CA LEU A 34 11.64 -11.66 -2.42
C LEU A 34 11.29 -11.82 -3.90
N ALA A 35 12.09 -11.24 -4.81
CA ALA A 35 11.90 -11.41 -6.25
C ALA A 35 12.07 -12.88 -6.70
N GLU A 36 12.86 -13.68 -5.99
CA GLU A 36 13.04 -15.11 -6.24
C GLU A 36 12.05 -15.99 -5.45
N SER A 37 11.29 -15.41 -4.53
CA SER A 37 10.35 -16.12 -3.66
C SER A 37 9.03 -16.45 -4.36
N ALA A 38 8.12 -17.13 -3.64
CA ALA A 38 6.75 -17.37 -4.09
C ALA A 38 5.80 -16.17 -3.95
N ALA A 39 6.28 -15.01 -3.49
CA ALA A 39 5.48 -13.79 -3.44
C ALA A 39 5.01 -13.39 -4.84
N ASP A 40 3.83 -12.82 -4.96
CA ASP A 40 3.30 -12.24 -6.20
C ASP A 40 3.54 -10.74 -6.25
N MET A 41 3.56 -10.11 -5.06
CA MET A 41 3.69 -8.67 -4.86
C MET A 41 4.65 -8.41 -3.71
N ILE A 42 5.45 -7.37 -3.85
CA ILE A 42 6.34 -6.85 -2.81
C ILE A 42 5.75 -5.50 -2.37
N GLU A 43 5.52 -5.32 -1.07
CA GLU A 43 5.10 -4.04 -0.51
C GLU A 43 6.30 -3.34 0.11
N TRP A 44 6.77 -2.24 -0.47
CA TRP A 44 7.79 -1.45 0.22
C TRP A 44 7.15 -0.51 1.22
N ARG A 45 7.38 -0.77 2.51
CA ARG A 45 6.94 0.02 3.65
C ARG A 45 7.94 1.15 3.92
N LEU A 46 7.76 2.25 3.20
CA LEU A 46 8.66 3.40 3.26
C LEU A 46 8.74 4.04 4.65
N ASP A 47 7.70 3.92 5.46
CA ASP A 47 7.67 4.40 6.84
C ASP A 47 8.66 3.70 7.78
N ALA A 48 9.20 2.53 7.38
CA ALA A 48 10.26 1.82 8.09
C ALA A 48 11.67 2.31 7.69
N PHE A 49 11.82 2.89 6.50
CA PHE A 49 13.11 3.37 5.98
C PHE A 49 13.56 4.65 6.69
N GLU A 50 14.79 4.65 7.25
CA GLU A 50 15.25 5.75 8.10
C GLU A 50 15.38 7.09 7.37
N HIS A 51 15.74 7.07 6.08
CA HIS A 51 15.95 8.27 5.27
C HIS A 51 14.80 8.56 4.29
N PHE A 52 13.55 8.23 4.65
CA PHE A 52 12.40 8.41 3.76
C PHE A 52 12.17 9.86 3.31
N THR A 53 12.72 10.85 4.02
CA THR A 53 12.70 12.28 3.63
C THR A 53 13.82 12.67 2.67
N ASP A 54 14.81 11.81 2.44
CA ASP A 54 15.77 12.00 1.35
C ASP A 54 15.19 11.46 0.04
N TYR A 55 14.50 12.32 -0.68
CA TYR A 55 13.83 11.96 -1.93
C TYR A 55 14.79 11.45 -3.02
N ASN A 56 16.08 11.83 -2.96
CA ASN A 56 17.06 11.30 -3.91
C ASN A 56 17.40 9.85 -3.57
N GLU A 57 17.60 9.55 -2.31
CA GLU A 57 17.88 8.18 -1.87
C GLU A 57 16.66 7.26 -2.14
N VAL A 58 15.43 7.75 -1.90
CA VAL A 58 14.21 7.01 -2.26
C VAL A 58 14.13 6.73 -3.76
N ARG A 59 14.44 7.71 -4.62
CA ARG A 59 14.51 7.49 -6.09
C ARG A 59 15.57 6.47 -6.48
N GLU A 60 16.76 6.55 -5.88
CA GLU A 60 17.84 5.59 -6.13
C GLU A 60 17.45 4.17 -5.76
N ILE A 61 16.75 3.98 -4.63
CA ILE A 61 16.22 2.67 -4.24
C ILE A 61 15.25 2.15 -5.30
N LEU A 62 14.28 2.96 -5.73
CA LEU A 62 13.31 2.57 -6.75
C LEU A 62 13.99 2.23 -8.10
N GLN A 63 15.01 2.99 -8.49
CA GLN A 63 15.78 2.72 -9.71
C GLN A 63 16.55 1.41 -9.61
N GLN A 64 17.16 1.11 -8.46
CA GLN A 64 17.88 -0.14 -8.23
C GLN A 64 16.93 -1.34 -8.11
N ALA A 65 15.76 -1.16 -7.49
CA ALA A 65 14.74 -2.18 -7.38
C ALA A 65 14.12 -2.59 -8.73
N ALA A 66 13.98 -1.65 -9.66
CA ALA A 66 13.32 -1.88 -10.94
C ALA A 66 13.77 -3.13 -11.70
N PRO A 67 15.08 -3.38 -11.95
CA PRO A 67 15.54 -4.60 -12.62
C PRO A 67 15.39 -5.86 -11.76
N LEU A 68 15.35 -5.74 -10.43
CA LEU A 68 15.24 -6.86 -9.49
C LEU A 68 13.83 -7.43 -9.42
N LEU A 69 12.81 -6.60 -9.53
CA LEU A 69 11.40 -6.97 -9.36
C LEU A 69 10.91 -8.02 -10.38
N LYS A 70 11.52 -8.10 -11.56
CA LYS A 70 11.17 -9.09 -12.62
C LYS A 70 9.65 -9.02 -12.94
N LYS A 71 8.92 -10.07 -12.53
CA LYS A 71 7.46 -10.18 -12.73
C LYS A 71 6.65 -9.78 -11.49
N LYS A 72 7.30 -9.48 -10.36
CA LYS A 72 6.62 -9.11 -9.13
C LYS A 72 6.03 -7.71 -9.26
N LEU A 73 4.85 -7.52 -8.70
CA LEU A 73 4.26 -6.20 -8.56
C LEU A 73 4.91 -5.46 -7.38
N LEU A 74 5.09 -4.16 -7.51
CA LEU A 74 5.54 -3.30 -6.41
C LEU A 74 4.40 -2.42 -5.92
N LEU A 75 4.01 -2.64 -4.67
CA LEU A 75 3.13 -1.77 -3.89
C LEU A 75 3.99 -0.82 -3.04
N TYR A 76 3.82 0.48 -3.26
CA TYR A 76 4.49 1.52 -2.48
C TYR A 76 3.56 2.00 -1.38
N THR A 77 3.99 1.89 -0.13
CA THR A 77 3.18 2.21 1.05
C THR A 77 3.94 3.11 2.02
N PHE A 78 3.36 4.24 2.38
CA PHE A 78 3.74 4.99 3.57
C PHE A 78 2.63 4.85 4.60
N ARG A 79 2.85 4.04 5.64
CA ARG A 79 1.89 3.87 6.73
C ARG A 79 2.19 4.89 7.81
N THR A 80 1.23 5.78 8.10
CA THR A 80 1.41 6.76 9.16
C THR A 80 1.32 6.12 10.55
N ALA A 81 1.96 6.72 11.54
CA ALA A 81 1.88 6.26 12.92
C ALA A 81 0.44 6.22 13.47
N LYS A 82 -0.45 7.06 12.95
CA LYS A 82 -1.89 7.04 13.29
C LYS A 82 -2.56 5.73 12.91
N GLN A 83 -2.10 5.08 11.85
CA GLN A 83 -2.63 3.81 11.36
C GLN A 83 -1.65 2.64 11.58
N GLY A 84 -0.79 2.74 12.60
CA GLY A 84 0.10 1.66 13.03
C GLY A 84 1.42 1.57 12.28
N GLY A 85 1.81 2.61 11.56
CA GLY A 85 3.11 2.74 10.93
C GLY A 85 4.21 3.20 11.88
N MET A 86 5.43 3.29 11.36
CA MET A 86 6.64 3.57 12.13
C MET A 86 7.00 5.06 12.14
N ALA A 87 6.43 5.87 11.24
CA ALA A 87 6.76 7.26 11.09
C ALA A 87 5.53 8.16 11.01
N SER A 88 5.72 9.44 11.34
CA SER A 88 4.73 10.50 11.15
C SER A 88 5.31 11.54 10.22
N VAL A 89 4.50 12.02 9.29
CA VAL A 89 4.87 13.11 8.37
C VAL A 89 3.74 14.12 8.30
N ASP A 90 4.07 15.33 7.86
CA ASP A 90 3.05 16.27 7.47
C ASP A 90 2.47 15.91 6.09
N ARG A 91 1.39 16.60 5.73
CA ARG A 91 0.67 16.35 4.49
C ARG A 91 1.48 16.66 3.24
N GLU A 92 2.32 17.69 3.29
CA GLU A 92 3.14 18.11 2.15
C GLU A 92 4.16 17.01 1.83
N THR A 93 4.91 16.57 2.83
CA THR A 93 5.86 15.47 2.71
C THR A 93 5.19 14.19 2.19
N LEU A 94 4.02 13.82 2.73
CA LEU A 94 3.30 12.64 2.26
C LEU A 94 2.87 12.75 0.80
N THR A 95 2.42 13.94 0.37
CA THR A 95 2.07 14.20 -1.02
C THR A 95 3.28 14.09 -1.94
N ASP A 96 4.42 14.64 -1.55
CA ASP A 96 5.66 14.54 -2.32
C ASP A 96 6.14 13.09 -2.47
N LEU A 97 6.03 12.28 -1.41
CA LEU A 97 6.37 10.86 -1.44
C LEU A 97 5.43 10.09 -2.40
N HIS A 98 4.14 10.39 -2.41
CA HIS A 98 3.20 9.79 -3.37
C HIS A 98 3.46 10.25 -4.80
N ASP A 99 3.81 11.52 -5.02
CA ASP A 99 4.17 12.04 -6.35
C ASP A 99 5.45 11.36 -6.85
N LEU A 100 6.46 11.17 -6.01
CA LEU A 100 7.68 10.42 -6.33
C LEU A 100 7.37 8.97 -6.76
N ALA A 101 6.54 8.27 -5.99
CA ALA A 101 6.09 6.93 -6.35
C ALA A 101 5.31 6.91 -7.68
N THR A 102 4.49 7.93 -7.91
CA THR A 102 3.69 8.06 -9.13
C THR A 102 4.56 8.22 -10.38
N GLU A 103 5.69 8.91 -10.27
CA GLU A 103 6.66 9.12 -11.35
C GLU A 103 7.56 7.90 -11.59
N SER A 104 7.68 7.00 -10.64
CA SER A 104 8.54 5.82 -10.77
C SER A 104 7.91 4.76 -11.68
N GLU A 105 8.65 4.27 -12.68
CA GLU A 105 8.17 3.25 -13.62
C GLU A 105 7.97 1.88 -12.96
N CYS A 106 8.72 1.55 -11.92
CA CYS A 106 8.66 0.25 -11.27
C CYS A 106 7.53 0.10 -10.25
N VAL A 107 6.94 1.19 -9.78
CA VAL A 107 5.78 1.16 -8.87
C VAL A 107 4.52 0.84 -9.67
N ASP A 108 3.78 -0.17 -9.26
CA ASP A 108 2.51 -0.57 -9.88
C ASP A 108 1.31 -0.05 -9.12
N LEU A 109 1.39 -0.13 -7.77
CA LEU A 109 0.32 0.26 -6.86
C LEU A 109 0.85 1.24 -5.81
N ILE A 110 -0.04 2.13 -5.37
CA ILE A 110 0.24 3.06 -4.26
C ILE A 110 -0.87 2.91 -3.22
N ASP A 111 -0.47 2.69 -1.96
CA ASP A 111 -1.40 2.68 -0.81
C ASP A 111 -1.69 4.12 -0.37
N LEU A 112 -2.96 4.43 -0.19
CA LEU A 112 -3.45 5.70 0.34
C LEU A 112 -4.35 5.45 1.55
N GLU A 113 -4.07 6.11 2.66
CA GLU A 113 -4.92 6.12 3.85
C GLU A 113 -6.17 6.98 3.59
N PHE A 114 -7.26 6.33 3.20
CA PHE A 114 -8.40 6.98 2.54
C PHE A 114 -9.10 8.06 3.38
N PHE A 115 -9.20 7.87 4.69
CA PHE A 115 -9.96 8.76 5.58
C PHE A 115 -9.11 9.81 6.29
N GLU A 116 -7.78 9.80 6.08
CA GLU A 116 -6.86 10.75 6.72
C GLU A 116 -6.72 12.07 5.96
N GLU A 117 -7.14 12.11 4.70
CA GLU A 117 -6.96 13.27 3.82
C GLU A 117 -8.27 13.83 3.27
N GLU A 118 -8.35 15.16 3.23
CA GLU A 118 -9.53 15.92 2.80
C GLU A 118 -9.89 15.77 1.31
N HIS A 119 -8.93 15.31 0.47
CA HIS A 119 -9.07 15.25 -0.99
C HIS A 119 -8.66 13.93 -1.62
N THR A 120 -8.76 12.83 -0.89
CA THR A 120 -8.29 11.52 -1.31
C THR A 120 -8.81 11.08 -2.68
N ALA A 121 -10.10 11.27 -2.96
CA ALA A 121 -10.68 10.92 -4.27
C ALA A 121 -10.09 11.73 -5.45
N ARG A 122 -9.65 12.99 -5.22
CA ARG A 122 -8.94 13.79 -6.24
C ARG A 122 -7.52 13.28 -6.45
N GLN A 123 -6.85 12.92 -5.38
CA GLN A 123 -5.50 12.37 -5.41
C GLN A 123 -5.50 11.02 -6.12
N ILE A 124 -6.44 10.12 -5.81
CA ILE A 124 -6.64 8.86 -6.51
C ILE A 124 -6.70 9.07 -8.02
N ARG A 125 -7.57 9.95 -8.49
CA ARG A 125 -7.70 10.25 -9.92
C ARG A 125 -6.42 10.84 -10.53
N LYS A 126 -5.66 11.68 -9.79
CA LYS A 126 -4.37 12.23 -10.26
C LYS A 126 -3.37 11.11 -10.52
N ILE A 127 -3.23 10.18 -9.57
CA ILE A 127 -2.29 9.06 -9.63
C ILE A 127 -2.70 8.05 -10.71
N GLN A 128 -3.98 7.70 -10.79
CA GLN A 128 -4.50 6.78 -11.82
C GLN A 128 -4.32 7.29 -13.25
N LYS A 129 -4.39 8.60 -13.49
CA LYS A 129 -4.09 9.22 -14.80
C LYS A 129 -2.64 9.00 -15.24
N LYS A 130 -1.75 8.70 -14.33
CA LYS A 130 -0.35 8.34 -14.59
C LYS A 130 -0.13 6.82 -14.74
N GLY A 131 -1.23 6.05 -14.76
CA GLY A 131 -1.21 4.60 -15.00
C GLY A 131 -1.01 3.74 -13.75
N LYS A 132 -0.90 4.34 -12.55
CA LYS A 132 -0.77 3.59 -11.30
C LYS A 132 -2.12 3.10 -10.79
N LYS A 133 -2.10 2.03 -10.00
CA LYS A 133 -3.26 1.49 -9.29
C LYS A 133 -3.25 1.94 -7.83
N ILE A 134 -4.44 2.09 -7.24
CA ILE A 134 -4.61 2.57 -5.87
C ILE A 134 -5.15 1.47 -4.99
N VAL A 135 -4.45 1.25 -3.89
CA VAL A 135 -4.97 0.55 -2.71
C VAL A 135 -5.44 1.61 -1.72
N ALA A 136 -6.76 1.81 -1.59
CA ALA A 136 -7.28 2.65 -0.53
C ALA A 136 -7.36 1.83 0.76
N SER A 137 -6.74 2.32 1.82
CA SER A 137 -6.62 1.58 3.08
C SER A 137 -7.19 2.35 4.26
N HIS A 138 -7.64 1.59 5.27
CA HIS A 138 -8.00 2.09 6.59
C HIS A 138 -7.66 1.04 7.65
N HIS A 139 -7.09 1.47 8.77
CA HIS A 139 -6.68 0.60 9.88
C HIS A 139 -7.34 1.07 11.18
N ASP A 140 -8.18 0.21 11.76
CA ASP A 140 -8.73 0.39 13.11
C ASP A 140 -7.96 -0.52 14.07
N LEU A 141 -7.05 0.09 14.84
CA LEU A 141 -6.19 -0.60 15.78
C LEU A 141 -6.86 -0.83 17.15
N GLU A 142 -8.01 -0.20 17.40
CA GLU A 142 -8.70 -0.28 18.69
C GLU A 142 -9.68 -1.45 18.77
N GLY A 143 -10.19 -1.90 17.61
CA GLY A 143 -11.17 -2.99 17.62
C GLY A 143 -11.67 -3.41 16.25
N THR A 144 -12.79 -4.09 16.24
CA THR A 144 -13.51 -4.50 15.04
C THR A 144 -14.88 -3.83 15.03
N PRO A 145 -15.13 -2.87 14.15
CA PRO A 145 -16.42 -2.18 14.06
C PRO A 145 -17.58 -3.13 13.75
N GLN A 146 -18.82 -2.64 13.92
CA GLN A 146 -19.99 -3.37 13.46
C GLN A 146 -19.98 -3.55 11.94
N MET A 147 -20.64 -4.59 11.46
CA MET A 147 -20.63 -4.98 10.04
C MET A 147 -21.07 -3.84 9.11
N GLU A 148 -22.08 -3.08 9.51
CA GLU A 148 -22.60 -1.95 8.75
C GLU A 148 -21.57 -0.83 8.61
N VAL A 149 -20.78 -0.58 9.66
CA VAL A 149 -19.71 0.43 9.65
C VAL A 149 -18.59 -0.03 8.70
N MET A 150 -18.16 -1.28 8.80
CA MET A 150 -17.13 -1.84 7.93
C MET A 150 -17.56 -1.80 6.45
N ARG A 151 -18.82 -2.17 6.14
CA ARG A 151 -19.37 -2.05 4.78
C ARG A 151 -19.35 -0.61 4.29
N MET A 152 -19.83 0.33 5.11
CA MET A 152 -19.80 1.75 4.76
C MET A 152 -18.38 2.25 4.46
N LEU A 153 -17.37 1.82 5.24
CA LEU A 153 -15.96 2.19 5.00
C LEU A 153 -15.48 1.63 3.65
N LEU A 154 -15.74 0.36 3.37
CA LEU A 154 -15.38 -0.27 2.10
C LEU A 154 -16.08 0.39 0.91
N ASP A 155 -17.41 0.63 1.02
CA ASP A 155 -18.19 1.29 -0.04
C ASP A 155 -17.65 2.69 -0.33
N ARG A 156 -17.33 3.49 0.69
CA ARG A 156 -16.74 4.81 0.49
C ARG A 156 -15.40 4.79 -0.22
N MET A 157 -14.54 3.83 0.08
CA MET A 157 -13.27 3.66 -0.63
C MET A 157 -13.51 3.28 -2.11
N CYS A 158 -14.48 2.40 -2.39
CA CYS A 158 -14.90 2.07 -3.74
C CYS A 158 -15.46 3.29 -4.51
N GLU A 159 -16.40 4.02 -3.89
CA GLU A 159 -17.01 5.23 -4.45
C GLU A 159 -15.97 6.34 -4.70
N GLY A 160 -14.92 6.39 -3.85
CA GLY A 160 -13.77 7.26 -4.03
C GLY A 160 -12.93 6.94 -5.25
N GLY A 161 -13.14 5.78 -5.88
CA GLY A 161 -12.49 5.35 -7.11
C GLY A 161 -11.22 4.51 -6.89
N ALA A 162 -11.04 3.91 -5.71
CA ALA A 162 -9.94 2.97 -5.47
C ALA A 162 -10.03 1.74 -6.38
N ASP A 163 -8.88 1.23 -6.82
CA ASP A 163 -8.81 -0.03 -7.59
C ASP A 163 -8.89 -1.25 -6.66
N ILE A 164 -8.34 -1.14 -5.45
CA ILE A 164 -8.40 -2.12 -4.37
C ILE A 164 -8.76 -1.40 -3.07
N VAL A 165 -9.60 -2.01 -2.25
CA VAL A 165 -9.93 -1.51 -0.91
C VAL A 165 -9.36 -2.44 0.15
N LYS A 166 -8.75 -1.88 1.19
CA LYS A 166 -8.09 -2.62 2.28
C LYS A 166 -8.61 -2.10 3.63
N LEU A 167 -9.26 -2.98 4.37
CA LEU A 167 -9.71 -2.71 5.73
C LEU A 167 -8.96 -3.61 6.70
N VAL A 168 -8.27 -3.01 7.65
CA VAL A 168 -7.58 -3.71 8.73
C VAL A 168 -8.24 -3.37 10.06
N VAL A 169 -8.53 -4.38 10.87
CA VAL A 169 -9.17 -4.23 12.17
C VAL A 169 -8.47 -5.10 13.21
N THR A 170 -8.66 -4.80 14.48
CA THR A 170 -8.09 -5.58 15.60
C THR A 170 -9.18 -6.46 16.23
N PRO A 171 -9.24 -7.75 15.89
CA PRO A 171 -10.23 -8.65 16.46
C PRO A 171 -9.89 -8.96 17.92
N LYS A 172 -10.91 -8.94 18.79
CA LYS A 172 -10.82 -9.32 20.22
C LYS A 172 -11.48 -10.68 20.46
N THR A 173 -12.32 -11.13 19.52
CA THR A 173 -13.03 -12.42 19.60
C THR A 173 -13.02 -13.13 18.24
N PRO A 174 -13.25 -14.47 18.19
CA PRO A 174 -13.43 -15.18 16.92
C PRO A 174 -14.56 -14.64 16.07
N GLU A 175 -15.63 -14.13 16.69
CA GLU A 175 -16.78 -13.53 16.01
C GLU A 175 -16.38 -12.24 15.25
N ASP A 176 -15.40 -11.49 15.77
CA ASP A 176 -14.85 -10.31 15.10
C ASP A 176 -14.17 -10.70 13.77
N VAL A 177 -13.41 -11.80 13.78
CA VAL A 177 -12.79 -12.34 12.55
C VAL A 177 -13.85 -12.74 11.53
N LEU A 178 -14.89 -13.50 11.98
CA LEU A 178 -15.99 -13.91 11.10
C LEU A 178 -16.74 -12.69 10.56
N ARG A 179 -16.91 -11.65 11.36
CA ARG A 179 -17.56 -10.41 10.95
C ARG A 179 -16.78 -9.69 9.86
N LEU A 180 -15.45 -9.61 9.97
CA LEU A 180 -14.61 -9.05 8.92
C LEU A 180 -14.69 -9.88 7.63
N LEU A 181 -14.56 -11.21 7.74
CA LEU A 181 -14.67 -12.11 6.57
C LEU A 181 -16.03 -12.03 5.88
N ALA A 182 -17.10 -11.70 6.59
CA ALA A 182 -18.44 -11.59 6.02
C ALA A 182 -18.68 -10.27 5.24
N VAL A 183 -17.80 -9.28 5.36
CA VAL A 183 -17.91 -7.99 4.65
C VAL A 183 -16.87 -7.83 3.53
N THR A 184 -15.88 -8.70 3.48
CA THR A 184 -14.85 -8.77 2.43
C THR A 184 -15.16 -9.92 1.46
#